data_7cb327b52628d40e12f2e9dac0c44063
#
_entry.id   7cb327b52628d40e12f2e9dac0c44063
#
_cell.length_a   1.000
_cell.length_b   1.000
_cell.length_c   1.000
_cell.angle_alpha   90.00
_cell.angle_beta   90.00
_cell.angle_gamma   90.00
#
_symmetry.space_group_name_H-M   'P 1'
#
loop_
_entity.id
_entity.type
_entity.pdbx_description
1 polymer ?
#
loop_
_entity_poly.entity_id
_entity_poly.type
_entity_poly.pdbx_seq_one_letter_code
_entity_poly.pdbx_strand_id
1 'polypeptide(L)'
;FKNNDWLYSSSRVIPFARPSIILPQSVYFDGFRDIAVGSDGAAIKISHSNDVLGNFDLTLSYGTSPISDKQTTIILGDFASGVADQDYEAHGSFYWQPSFSPWRFGLSLLESDFKYQKKVESDFFSDSTFLFQFYTMNALYEGERWEFSGEIYQQRFVMDGFYYPEYHVDNIGQGFYLQTRYKVTQALTLLARYENFYLDKDDKNGKELEQNTGGAVPYYFGFHKDITLGVNYDITSNFSARIEYHWVNGTGRLTPVVVPNKFINNSEDWQMWAVQLMYWF
;
A
#
# COMPACT_ATOMS: atom_id res chain seq x y z
N PHE A 1 -6.13 7.25 16.72
CA PHE A 1 -4.77 7.65 16.33
C PHE A 1 -4.51 7.32 14.86
N LYS A 2 -3.46 7.92 14.29
CA LYS A 2 -3.05 7.66 12.91
C LYS A 2 -1.86 6.70 12.89
N ASN A 3 -1.93 5.66 12.06
CA ASN A 3 -0.86 4.68 11.90
C ASN A 3 0.32 5.28 11.12
N ASN A 4 1.54 4.96 11.54
CA ASN A 4 2.78 5.51 10.97
C ASN A 4 3.77 4.39 10.58
N ASP A 5 3.27 3.41 9.82
CA ASP A 5 4.01 2.18 9.55
C ASP A 5 4.92 2.28 8.33
N TRP A 6 4.58 3.16 7.37
CA TRP A 6 5.32 3.30 6.12
C TRP A 6 5.93 4.68 5.98
N LEU A 7 6.91 4.80 5.11
CA LEU A 7 7.64 6.04 4.88
C LEU A 7 6.73 7.25 4.61
N TYR A 8 5.67 7.06 3.84
CA TYR A 8 4.72 8.12 3.48
C TYR A 8 3.38 8.07 4.24
N SER A 9 3.29 7.34 5.35
CA SER A 9 2.04 7.26 6.15
C SER A 9 1.52 8.63 6.56
N SER A 10 2.40 9.55 6.97
CA SER A 10 2.01 10.90 7.38
C SER A 10 1.48 11.77 6.23
N SER A 11 2.01 11.60 5.02
CA SER A 11 1.64 12.36 3.82
C SER A 11 0.59 11.68 2.95
N ARG A 12 0.28 10.40 3.19
CA ARG A 12 -0.61 9.60 2.34
C ARG A 12 -1.97 10.27 2.09
N VAL A 13 -2.53 10.94 3.09
CA VAL A 13 -3.84 11.61 3.00
C VAL A 13 -3.75 13.09 2.63
N ILE A 14 -2.54 13.63 2.47
CA ILE A 14 -2.29 15.05 2.18
C ILE A 14 -1.69 15.18 0.77
N PRO A 15 -2.50 15.48 -0.26
CA PRO A 15 -2.05 15.44 -1.64
C PRO A 15 -0.80 16.27 -1.96
N PHE A 16 -0.69 17.47 -1.37
CA PHE A 16 0.47 18.36 -1.61
C PHE A 16 1.76 17.88 -0.93
N ALA A 17 1.65 17.07 0.14
CA ALA A 17 2.80 16.52 0.86
C ALA A 17 3.32 15.19 0.27
N ARG A 18 2.59 14.59 -0.68
CA ARG A 18 3.02 13.35 -1.35
C ARG A 18 4.18 13.65 -2.29
N PRO A 19 5.15 12.72 -2.42
CA PRO A 19 6.23 12.83 -3.40
C PRO A 19 5.74 12.67 -4.85
N SER A 20 4.60 11.98 -5.05
CA SER A 20 3.99 11.62 -6.34
C SER A 20 2.46 11.78 -6.26
N ILE A 21 1.78 11.85 -7.40
CA ILE A 21 0.31 11.86 -7.49
C ILE A 21 -0.22 10.53 -6.97
N ILE A 22 0.30 9.44 -7.53
CA ILE A 22 -0.03 8.08 -7.13
C ILE A 22 1.17 7.54 -6.34
N LEU A 23 0.95 7.15 -5.10
CA LEU A 23 1.98 6.49 -4.29
C LEU A 23 2.27 5.09 -4.87
N PRO A 24 3.47 4.52 -4.61
CA PRO A 24 3.83 3.20 -5.10
C PRO A 24 2.79 2.14 -4.69
N GLN A 25 2.06 1.58 -5.66
CA GLN A 25 0.97 0.63 -5.40
C GLN A 25 1.47 -0.71 -4.86
N SER A 26 2.74 -1.03 -5.08
CA SER A 26 3.38 -2.20 -4.48
C SER A 26 3.31 -2.18 -2.95
N VAL A 27 3.41 -1.00 -2.31
CA VAL A 27 3.39 -0.82 -0.85
C VAL A 27 2.13 -0.09 -0.38
N TYR A 28 1.71 0.96 -1.08
CA TYR A 28 0.59 1.85 -0.69
C TYR A 28 -0.69 1.52 -1.43
N PHE A 29 -1.10 0.27 -1.41
CA PHE A 29 -2.28 -0.16 -2.13
C PHE A 29 -3.53 0.64 -1.71
N ASP A 30 -4.12 1.34 -2.67
CA ASP A 30 -5.27 2.23 -2.41
C ASP A 30 -6.53 1.48 -1.98
N GLY A 31 -6.65 0.19 -2.30
CA GLY A 31 -7.77 -0.66 -1.86
C GLY A 31 -7.86 -0.80 -0.33
N PHE A 32 -6.73 -0.70 0.38
CA PHE A 32 -6.69 -0.73 1.85
C PHE A 32 -6.53 0.66 2.49
N ARG A 33 -6.67 1.72 1.71
CA ARG A 33 -6.40 3.08 2.17
C ARG A 33 -7.21 3.46 3.40
N ASP A 34 -8.51 3.19 3.37
CA ASP A 34 -9.43 3.66 4.41
C ASP A 34 -9.39 2.78 5.68
N ILE A 35 -8.87 1.56 5.59
CA ILE A 35 -8.79 0.60 6.70
C ILE A 35 -7.47 0.74 7.45
N ALA A 36 -6.37 1.04 6.75
CA ALA A 36 -5.02 1.03 7.34
C ALA A 36 -4.48 2.39 7.80
N VAL A 37 -5.27 3.47 7.72
CA VAL A 37 -4.77 4.85 7.98
C VAL A 37 -4.87 5.25 9.44
N GLY A 38 -5.87 4.77 10.16
CA GLY A 38 -6.08 5.15 11.55
C GLY A 38 -6.96 4.17 12.27
N SER A 39 -6.79 4.08 13.58
CA SER A 39 -7.43 3.10 14.44
C SER A 39 -8.00 3.73 15.70
N ASP A 40 -9.06 3.12 16.21
CA ASP A 40 -9.62 3.42 17.53
C ASP A 40 -8.91 2.53 18.56
N GLY A 41 -8.10 3.14 19.44
CA GLY A 41 -7.29 2.39 20.40
C GLY A 41 -6.27 3.27 21.11
N ALA A 42 -5.11 2.69 21.42
CA ALA A 42 -4.03 3.37 22.12
C ALA A 42 -2.72 3.31 21.32
N ALA A 43 -1.94 4.39 21.40
CA ALA A 43 -0.62 4.45 20.81
C ALA A 43 0.38 5.09 21.78
N ILE A 44 1.61 4.57 21.78
CA ILE A 44 2.74 5.13 22.52
C ILE A 44 3.81 5.51 21.50
N LYS A 45 4.25 6.76 21.57
CA LYS A 45 5.39 7.25 20.79
C LYS A 45 6.52 7.66 21.72
N ILE A 46 7.71 7.12 21.46
CA ILE A 46 8.95 7.44 22.17
C ILE A 46 9.92 8.03 21.16
N SER A 47 10.36 9.29 21.40
CA SER A 47 11.37 9.96 20.57
C SER A 47 12.59 10.24 21.43
N HIS A 48 13.77 9.93 20.89
CA HIS A 48 15.05 10.19 21.54
C HIS A 48 16.03 10.82 20.56
N SER A 49 16.68 11.89 20.98
CA SER A 49 17.74 12.55 20.21
C SER A 49 19.08 12.39 20.92
N ASN A 50 20.11 12.03 20.15
CA ASN A 50 21.49 11.93 20.59
C ASN A 50 22.40 12.63 19.58
N ASP A 51 23.30 13.48 20.04
CA ASP A 51 24.17 14.30 19.18
C ASP A 51 25.11 13.47 18.31
N VAL A 52 25.48 12.26 18.76
CA VAL A 52 26.40 11.35 18.05
C VAL A 52 25.65 10.36 17.18
N LEU A 53 24.61 9.72 17.73
CA LEU A 53 23.91 8.60 17.08
C LEU A 53 22.72 9.08 16.21
N GLY A 54 22.21 10.27 16.46
CA GLY A 54 21.07 10.84 15.73
C GLY A 54 19.73 10.69 16.45
N ASN A 55 18.65 10.76 15.68
CA ASN A 55 17.29 10.76 16.17
C ASN A 55 16.65 9.37 16.00
N PHE A 56 15.94 8.94 17.03
CA PHE A 56 15.22 7.67 17.09
C PHE A 56 13.75 7.92 17.40
N ASP A 57 12.85 7.34 16.64
CA ASP A 57 11.42 7.34 16.89
C ASP A 57 10.91 5.89 16.94
N LEU A 58 10.30 5.51 18.06
CA LEU A 58 9.58 4.25 18.24
C LEU A 58 8.11 4.55 18.44
N THR A 59 7.26 3.92 17.64
CA THR A 59 5.80 3.98 17.83
C THR A 59 5.27 2.56 17.99
N LEU A 60 4.44 2.34 19.00
CA LEU A 60 3.70 1.12 19.22
C LEU A 60 2.22 1.48 19.33
N SER A 61 1.35 0.75 18.67
CA SER A 61 -0.09 0.99 18.77
C SER A 61 -0.88 -0.32 18.72
N TYR A 62 -2.05 -0.28 19.34
CA TYR A 62 -3.01 -1.37 19.38
C TYR A 62 -4.42 -0.82 19.37
N GLY A 63 -5.29 -1.38 18.55
CA GLY A 63 -6.67 -0.91 18.42
C GLY A 63 -7.46 -1.71 17.41
N THR A 64 -8.52 -1.10 16.90
CA THR A 64 -9.39 -1.64 15.85
C THR A 64 -9.77 -0.52 14.89
N SER A 65 -10.05 -0.87 13.64
CA SER A 65 -10.62 0.03 12.64
C SER A 65 -12.02 -0.46 12.26
N PRO A 66 -13.06 0.33 12.48
CA PRO A 66 -14.41 -0.08 12.09
C PRO A 66 -14.50 -0.24 10.57
N ILE A 67 -15.03 -1.37 10.12
CA ILE A 67 -15.25 -1.67 8.70
C ILE A 67 -16.71 -1.44 8.37
N SER A 68 -16.98 -0.49 7.47
CA SER A 68 -18.33 -0.22 7.00
C SER A 68 -18.77 -1.25 5.94
N ASP A 69 -20.08 -1.43 5.75
CA ASP A 69 -20.67 -2.26 4.69
C ASP A 69 -20.11 -1.88 3.31
N LYS A 70 -19.89 -0.57 3.06
CA LYS A 70 -19.28 -0.07 1.82
C LYS A 70 -17.84 -0.56 1.64
N GLN A 71 -17.04 -0.58 2.70
CA GLN A 71 -15.67 -1.09 2.65
C GLN A 71 -15.65 -2.60 2.45
N THR A 72 -16.57 -3.33 3.08
CA THR A 72 -16.77 -4.76 2.84
C THR A 72 -17.06 -5.03 1.36
N THR A 73 -17.98 -4.29 0.75
CA THR A 73 -18.29 -4.38 -0.69
C THR A 73 -17.09 -4.03 -1.58
N ILE A 74 -16.29 -3.02 -1.23
CA ILE A 74 -15.09 -2.65 -1.99
C ILE A 74 -14.04 -3.77 -1.96
N ILE A 75 -13.88 -4.45 -0.81
CA ILE A 75 -12.86 -5.49 -0.61
C ILE A 75 -13.31 -6.82 -1.21
N LEU A 76 -14.55 -7.24 -0.94
CA LEU A 76 -15.06 -8.57 -1.24
C LEU A 76 -15.97 -8.62 -2.49
N GLY A 77 -16.40 -7.44 -3.00
CA GLY A 77 -17.31 -7.31 -4.11
C GLY A 77 -18.81 -7.34 -3.69
N ASP A 78 -19.69 -7.13 -4.68
CA ASP A 78 -21.15 -7.03 -4.46
C ASP A 78 -21.78 -8.36 -4.03
N PHE A 79 -21.04 -9.47 -4.12
CA PHE A 79 -21.54 -10.79 -3.70
C PHE A 79 -21.46 -11.03 -2.19
N ALA A 80 -20.73 -10.17 -1.46
CA ALA A 80 -20.63 -10.24 -0.02
C ALA A 80 -21.82 -9.52 0.63
N SER A 81 -22.78 -10.28 1.13
CA SER A 81 -23.94 -9.73 1.87
C SER A 81 -23.71 -9.66 3.38
N GLY A 82 -22.61 -10.23 3.86
CA GLY A 82 -22.23 -10.31 5.27
C GLY A 82 -21.61 -9.03 5.84
N VAL A 83 -21.08 -9.15 7.03
CA VAL A 83 -20.37 -8.08 7.76
C VAL A 83 -18.90 -8.49 7.93
N ALA A 84 -18.00 -7.57 7.66
CA ALA A 84 -16.60 -7.72 8.01
C ALA A 84 -16.31 -6.90 9.28
N ASP A 85 -15.70 -7.52 10.27
CA ASP A 85 -15.28 -6.89 11.51
C ASP A 85 -13.78 -7.14 11.75
N GLN A 86 -13.10 -6.16 12.30
CA GLN A 86 -11.72 -6.30 12.72
C GLN A 86 -11.68 -6.62 14.23
N ASP A 87 -11.03 -7.72 14.57
CA ASP A 87 -10.85 -8.10 15.99
C ASP A 87 -9.78 -7.22 16.63
N TYR A 88 -8.65 -7.04 15.96
CA TYR A 88 -7.58 -6.14 16.40
C TYR A 88 -6.65 -5.77 15.26
N GLU A 89 -5.89 -4.71 15.50
CA GLU A 89 -4.66 -4.40 14.79
C GLU A 89 -3.58 -3.97 15.77
N ALA A 90 -2.37 -4.45 15.54
CA ALA A 90 -1.18 -4.12 16.30
C ALA A 90 -0.09 -3.60 15.35
N HIS A 91 0.50 -2.47 15.68
CA HIS A 91 1.54 -1.85 14.88
C HIS A 91 2.78 -1.56 15.71
N GLY A 92 3.94 -1.70 15.10
CA GLY A 92 5.21 -1.26 15.62
C GLY A 92 6.04 -0.62 14.52
N SER A 93 6.53 0.60 14.75
CA SER A 93 7.46 1.24 13.81
C SER A 93 8.65 1.85 14.53
N PHE A 94 9.82 1.70 13.92
CA PHE A 94 11.06 2.27 14.41
C PHE A 94 11.75 3.01 13.26
N TYR A 95 12.08 4.29 13.50
CA TYR A 95 12.81 5.13 12.56
C TYR A 95 14.10 5.62 13.19
N TRP A 96 15.15 5.64 12.40
CA TRP A 96 16.45 6.18 12.77
C TRP A 96 16.97 7.14 11.71
N GLN A 97 17.36 8.33 12.15
CA GLN A 97 18.06 9.33 11.34
C GLN A 97 19.41 9.60 11.95
N PRO A 98 20.52 9.12 11.36
CA PRO A 98 21.88 9.38 11.88
C PRO A 98 22.18 10.86 11.96
N SER A 99 22.99 11.28 12.94
CA SER A 99 23.44 12.67 13.08
C SER A 99 24.21 13.11 11.83
N PHE A 100 23.95 14.33 11.40
CA PHE A 100 24.59 14.96 10.23
C PHE A 100 24.44 14.18 8.92
N SER A 101 23.43 13.31 8.83
CA SER A 101 23.16 12.47 7.67
C SER A 101 21.86 12.88 6.98
N PRO A 102 21.80 12.92 5.64
CA PRO A 102 20.59 13.09 4.89
C PRO A 102 19.76 11.80 4.79
N TRP A 103 20.21 10.71 5.39
CA TRP A 103 19.53 9.42 5.39
C TRP A 103 18.59 9.27 6.58
N ARG A 104 17.46 8.63 6.33
CA ARG A 104 16.53 8.11 7.34
C ARG A 104 16.20 6.66 7.01
N PHE A 105 16.20 5.79 8.00
CA PHE A 105 15.89 4.36 7.88
C PHE A 105 14.70 4.03 8.75
N GLY A 106 13.87 3.08 8.30
CA GLY A 106 12.70 2.63 9.03
C GLY A 106 12.48 1.14 8.95
N LEU A 107 11.88 0.61 10.01
CA LEU A 107 11.37 -0.76 10.12
C LEU A 107 9.95 -0.66 10.66
N SER A 108 9.02 -1.45 10.12
CA SER A 108 7.66 -1.50 10.64
C SER A 108 7.08 -2.90 10.57
N LEU A 109 6.20 -3.16 11.53
CA LEU A 109 5.44 -4.40 11.68
C LEU A 109 3.98 -4.03 11.82
N LEU A 110 3.11 -4.78 11.17
CA LEU A 110 1.67 -4.67 11.34
C LEU A 110 1.10 -6.08 11.37
N GLU A 111 0.21 -6.33 12.34
CA GLU A 111 -0.61 -7.53 12.40
C GLU A 111 -2.06 -7.13 12.59
N SER A 112 -2.96 -7.75 11.85
CA SER A 112 -4.40 -7.47 11.95
C SER A 112 -5.21 -8.73 11.66
N ASP A 113 -6.21 -8.96 12.48
CA ASP A 113 -7.16 -10.07 12.39
C ASP A 113 -8.55 -9.54 12.04
N PHE A 114 -9.19 -10.13 11.03
CA PHE A 114 -10.52 -9.78 10.54
C PHE A 114 -11.39 -11.01 10.52
N LYS A 115 -12.70 -10.80 10.69
CA LYS A 115 -13.73 -11.81 10.52
C LYS A 115 -14.75 -11.37 9.51
N TYR A 116 -15.22 -12.29 8.70
CA TYR A 116 -16.41 -12.11 7.89
C TYR A 116 -17.50 -13.04 8.40
N GLN A 117 -18.68 -12.49 8.64
CA GLN A 117 -19.86 -13.21 9.08
C GLN A 117 -20.98 -13.03 8.06
N LYS A 118 -21.47 -14.13 7.49
CA LYS A 118 -22.61 -14.09 6.56
C LYS A 118 -23.87 -13.63 7.27
N LYS A 119 -24.68 -12.81 6.62
CA LYS A 119 -25.99 -12.37 7.16
C LYS A 119 -27.12 -13.37 6.89
N VAL A 120 -27.02 -14.13 5.82
CA VAL A 120 -28.03 -15.09 5.38
C VAL A 120 -27.38 -16.38 4.92
N GLU A 121 -28.11 -17.50 5.01
CA GLU A 121 -27.60 -18.82 4.58
C GLU A 121 -27.32 -18.89 3.06
N SER A 122 -28.00 -18.07 2.25
CA SER A 122 -27.79 -17.97 0.82
C SER A 122 -26.66 -17.03 0.42
N ASP A 123 -25.85 -16.52 1.36
CA ASP A 123 -24.67 -15.72 1.05
C ASP A 123 -23.70 -16.54 0.19
N PHE A 124 -23.06 -15.89 -0.77
CA PHE A 124 -22.07 -16.52 -1.64
C PHE A 124 -20.84 -16.96 -0.84
N PHE A 125 -20.51 -16.22 0.23
CA PHE A 125 -19.36 -16.50 1.09
C PHE A 125 -19.80 -17.12 2.43
N SER A 126 -18.95 -18.00 2.95
CA SER A 126 -19.08 -18.58 4.29
C SER A 126 -18.41 -17.69 5.35
N ASP A 127 -18.74 -17.92 6.61
CA ASP A 127 -18.01 -17.32 7.74
C ASP A 127 -16.52 -17.63 7.61
N SER A 128 -15.68 -16.62 7.89
CA SER A 128 -14.24 -16.73 7.66
C SER A 128 -13.42 -15.84 8.60
N THR A 129 -12.17 -16.19 8.75
CA THR A 129 -11.17 -15.39 9.45
C THR A 129 -10.02 -15.06 8.52
N PHE A 130 -9.43 -13.86 8.69
CA PHE A 130 -8.34 -13.36 7.89
C PHE A 130 -7.26 -12.79 8.79
N LEU A 131 -6.05 -13.30 8.70
CA LEU A 131 -4.88 -12.75 9.36
C LEU A 131 -3.98 -12.09 8.34
N PHE A 132 -3.63 -10.82 8.60
CA PHE A 132 -2.65 -10.07 7.83
C PHE A 132 -1.44 -9.75 8.71
N GLN A 133 -0.26 -10.06 8.21
CA GLN A 133 1.00 -9.67 8.83
C GLN A 133 1.86 -8.96 7.80
N PHE A 134 2.32 -7.74 8.12
CA PHE A 134 3.19 -6.94 7.25
C PHE A 134 4.51 -6.64 7.95
N TYR A 135 5.58 -6.77 7.19
CA TYR A 135 6.95 -6.42 7.59
C TYR A 135 7.52 -5.49 6.54
N THR A 136 7.95 -4.30 6.93
CA THR A 136 8.51 -3.32 6.00
C THR A 136 9.88 -2.84 6.45
N MET A 137 10.74 -2.57 5.47
CA MET A 137 12.00 -1.85 5.66
C MET A 137 12.03 -0.71 4.65
N ASN A 138 12.42 0.47 5.09
CA ASN A 138 12.49 1.63 4.22
C ASN A 138 13.75 2.46 4.44
N ALA A 139 14.12 3.21 3.41
CA ALA A 139 15.18 4.20 3.45
C ALA A 139 14.77 5.44 2.65
N LEU A 140 15.12 6.61 3.19
CA LEU A 140 14.93 7.91 2.56
C LEU A 140 16.25 8.69 2.64
N TYR A 141 16.66 9.24 1.49
CA TYR A 141 17.75 10.20 1.37
C TYR A 141 17.18 11.54 0.90
N GLU A 142 17.43 12.60 1.63
CA GLU A 142 17.00 13.95 1.28
C GLU A 142 18.24 14.87 1.18
N GLY A 143 18.77 15.00 -0.04
CA GLY A 143 19.85 15.92 -0.36
C GLY A 143 19.35 17.24 -0.94
N GLU A 144 20.26 18.12 -1.32
CA GLU A 144 19.92 19.44 -1.86
C GLU A 144 19.09 19.35 -3.17
N ARG A 145 19.49 18.47 -4.09
CA ARG A 145 18.85 18.29 -5.40
C ARG A 145 18.26 16.90 -5.58
N TRP A 146 18.83 15.89 -4.93
CA TRP A 146 18.42 14.51 -5.07
C TRP A 146 17.65 14.05 -3.84
N GLU A 147 16.56 13.35 -4.07
CA GLU A 147 15.85 12.56 -3.07
C GLU A 147 15.77 11.12 -3.61
N PHE A 148 16.16 10.16 -2.78
CA PHE A 148 16.00 8.74 -3.05
C PHE A 148 15.15 8.13 -1.95
N SER A 149 14.17 7.34 -2.34
CA SER A 149 13.33 6.61 -1.40
C SER A 149 13.10 5.20 -1.90
N GLY A 150 12.98 4.29 -0.97
CA GLY A 150 12.65 2.90 -1.27
C GLY A 150 12.08 2.20 -0.06
N GLU A 151 11.18 1.30 -0.32
CA GLU A 151 10.62 0.39 0.67
C GLU A 151 10.55 -1.01 0.08
N ILE A 152 10.86 -2.00 0.91
CA ILE A 152 10.58 -3.41 0.65
C ILE A 152 9.60 -3.89 1.70
N TYR A 153 8.67 -4.76 1.31
CA TYR A 153 7.75 -5.34 2.25
C TYR A 153 7.49 -6.81 1.93
N GLN A 154 7.09 -7.52 2.96
CA GLN A 154 6.54 -8.85 2.88
C GLN A 154 5.22 -8.85 3.64
N GLN A 155 4.20 -9.46 3.06
CA GLN A 155 2.92 -9.69 3.71
C GLN A 155 2.66 -11.19 3.79
N ARG A 156 2.19 -11.68 4.94
CA ARG A 156 1.56 -12.99 5.05
C ARG A 156 0.06 -12.78 5.17
N PHE A 157 -0.66 -13.51 4.38
CA PHE A 157 -2.12 -13.53 4.38
C PHE A 157 -2.58 -14.95 4.65
N VAL A 158 -3.29 -15.14 5.76
CA VAL A 158 -3.93 -16.42 6.09
C VAL A 158 -5.43 -16.21 6.05
N MET A 159 -6.15 -17.10 5.39
CA MET A 159 -7.60 -17.09 5.30
C MET A 159 -8.13 -18.50 5.56
N ASP A 160 -9.05 -18.60 6.52
CA ASP A 160 -9.76 -19.82 6.85
C ASP A 160 -11.25 -19.62 6.59
N GLY A 161 -11.88 -20.58 5.90
CA GLY A 161 -13.27 -20.48 5.45
C GLY A 161 -13.42 -19.66 4.19
N PHE A 162 -14.43 -18.80 4.08
CA PHE A 162 -14.75 -17.87 3.01
C PHE A 162 -15.52 -18.51 1.83
N TYR A 163 -14.89 -19.32 0.96
CA TYR A 163 -15.60 -19.96 -0.13
C TYR A 163 -16.39 -21.21 0.31
N TYR A 164 -15.82 -21.97 1.25
CA TYR A 164 -16.42 -23.11 1.93
C TYR A 164 -15.69 -23.33 3.26
N PRO A 165 -16.29 -24.04 4.25
CA PRO A 165 -15.75 -24.09 5.60
C PRO A 165 -14.32 -24.64 5.74
N GLU A 166 -13.90 -25.55 4.87
CA GLU A 166 -12.57 -26.16 4.89
C GLU A 166 -11.55 -25.43 4.02
N TYR A 167 -11.94 -24.30 3.41
CA TYR A 167 -11.03 -23.53 2.57
C TYR A 167 -9.94 -22.89 3.42
N HIS A 168 -8.71 -23.10 3.04
CA HIS A 168 -7.53 -22.56 3.72
C HIS A 168 -6.53 -22.02 2.70
N VAL A 169 -6.04 -20.81 2.95
CA VAL A 169 -4.94 -20.17 2.22
C VAL A 169 -3.95 -19.63 3.22
N ASP A 170 -2.66 -19.92 3.02
CA ASP A 170 -1.54 -19.28 3.71
C ASP A 170 -0.54 -18.84 2.64
N ASN A 171 -0.51 -17.55 2.37
CA ASN A 171 0.23 -16.99 1.24
C ASN A 171 1.19 -15.88 1.70
N ILE A 172 2.38 -15.85 1.12
CA ILE A 172 3.38 -14.83 1.38
C ILE A 172 3.62 -14.00 0.12
N GLY A 173 3.03 -12.81 0.10
CA GLY A 173 3.30 -11.81 -0.92
C GLY A 173 4.50 -10.93 -0.57
N GLN A 174 5.09 -10.33 -1.59
CA GLN A 174 6.21 -9.40 -1.40
C GLN A 174 6.17 -8.28 -2.44
N GLY A 175 6.76 -7.15 -2.09
CA GLY A 175 6.88 -6.03 -3.01
C GLY A 175 7.98 -5.07 -2.60
N PHE A 176 8.33 -4.21 -3.53
CA PHE A 176 9.25 -3.11 -3.29
C PHE A 176 9.04 -2.00 -4.29
N TYR A 177 9.51 -0.82 -3.95
CA TYR A 177 9.75 0.23 -4.92
C TYR A 177 11.10 0.92 -4.66
N LEU A 178 11.62 1.51 -5.73
CA LEU A 178 12.73 2.47 -5.71
C LEU A 178 12.28 3.71 -6.45
N GLN A 179 12.42 4.87 -5.83
CA GLN A 179 12.01 6.16 -6.38
C GLN A 179 13.14 7.17 -6.25
N THR A 180 13.30 7.98 -7.26
CA THR A 180 14.19 9.14 -7.22
C THR A 180 13.44 10.39 -7.66
N ARG A 181 13.75 11.52 -7.01
CA ARG A 181 13.32 12.85 -7.40
C ARG A 181 14.53 13.74 -7.57
N TYR A 182 14.53 14.51 -8.65
CA TYR A 182 15.61 15.43 -8.96
C TYR A 182 15.09 16.85 -9.16
N LYS A 183 15.54 17.77 -8.33
CA LYS A 183 15.25 19.20 -8.43
C LYS A 183 16.12 19.83 -9.53
N VAL A 184 15.57 19.98 -10.73
CA VAL A 184 16.25 20.62 -11.86
C VAL A 184 16.45 22.11 -11.58
N THR A 185 15.38 22.76 -11.07
CA THR A 185 15.35 24.13 -10.60
C THR A 185 14.59 24.20 -9.27
N GLN A 186 14.42 25.40 -8.70
CA GLN A 186 13.56 25.56 -7.53
C GLN A 186 12.08 25.25 -7.83
N ALA A 187 11.64 25.44 -9.09
CA ALA A 187 10.26 25.22 -9.49
C ALA A 187 10.03 23.85 -10.18
N LEU A 188 11.06 23.22 -10.74
CA LEU A 188 10.92 22.01 -11.55
C LEU A 188 11.59 20.81 -10.87
N THR A 189 10.78 19.79 -10.60
CA THR A 189 11.26 18.48 -10.08
C THR A 189 10.83 17.37 -11.02
N LEU A 190 11.76 16.48 -11.35
CA LEU A 190 11.52 15.25 -12.09
C LEU A 190 11.40 14.08 -11.12
N LEU A 191 10.60 13.09 -11.47
CA LEU A 191 10.40 11.85 -10.73
C LEU A 191 10.62 10.66 -11.66
N ALA A 192 11.31 9.64 -11.16
CA ALA A 192 11.37 8.32 -11.75
C ALA A 192 11.19 7.27 -10.66
N ARG A 193 10.36 6.25 -10.92
CA ARG A 193 10.08 5.15 -10.00
C ARG A 193 10.02 3.84 -10.75
N TYR A 194 10.52 2.80 -10.09
CA TYR A 194 10.30 1.40 -10.46
C TYR A 194 9.74 0.66 -9.25
N GLU A 195 8.67 -0.09 -9.46
CA GLU A 195 8.04 -0.87 -8.42
C GLU A 195 7.63 -2.26 -8.90
N ASN A 196 7.56 -3.18 -7.93
CA ASN A 196 7.22 -4.56 -8.15
C ASN A 196 6.40 -5.10 -6.98
N PHE A 197 5.38 -5.89 -7.31
CA PHE A 197 4.58 -6.65 -6.36
C PHE A 197 4.33 -8.05 -6.89
N TYR A 198 4.37 -9.03 -6.01
CA TYR A 198 3.99 -10.40 -6.24
C TYR A 198 3.00 -10.84 -5.17
N LEU A 199 1.87 -11.38 -5.60
CA LEU A 199 0.85 -11.92 -4.70
C LEU A 199 1.41 -13.10 -3.91
N ASP A 200 2.21 -13.94 -4.55
CA ASP A 200 2.96 -15.02 -3.96
C ASP A 200 4.45 -14.89 -4.34
N LYS A 201 5.33 -14.91 -3.31
CA LYS A 201 6.80 -14.83 -3.49
C LYS A 201 7.37 -16.03 -4.26
N ASP A 202 6.70 -17.17 -4.22
CA ASP A 202 7.13 -18.42 -4.85
C ASP A 202 6.53 -18.57 -6.26
N ASP A 203 5.39 -17.91 -6.55
CA ASP A 203 4.76 -17.83 -7.89
C ASP A 203 4.83 -16.42 -8.50
N LYS A 204 6.04 -15.91 -8.74
CA LYS A 204 6.26 -14.55 -9.27
C LYS A 204 5.71 -14.29 -10.67
N ASN A 205 5.36 -15.31 -11.40
CA ASN A 205 4.80 -15.23 -12.74
C ASN A 205 3.30 -15.55 -12.80
N GLY A 206 2.68 -15.87 -11.66
CA GLY A 206 1.25 -16.14 -11.49
C GLY A 206 0.76 -17.43 -12.16
N LYS A 207 1.66 -18.29 -12.63
CA LYS A 207 1.26 -19.53 -13.35
C LYS A 207 0.63 -20.56 -12.44
N GLU A 208 1.07 -20.66 -11.21
CA GLU A 208 0.45 -21.55 -10.22
C GLU A 208 -0.94 -21.02 -9.84
N LEU A 209 -1.10 -19.70 -9.70
CA LEU A 209 -2.40 -19.05 -9.49
C LEU A 209 -3.39 -19.41 -10.62
N GLU A 210 -2.98 -19.27 -11.88
CA GLU A 210 -3.83 -19.61 -13.02
C GLU A 210 -4.16 -21.11 -13.06
N GLN A 211 -3.18 -21.96 -12.81
CA GLN A 211 -3.35 -23.40 -12.81
C GLN A 211 -4.27 -23.88 -11.66
N ASN A 212 -4.07 -23.36 -10.45
CA ASN A 212 -4.86 -23.70 -9.26
C ASN A 212 -6.31 -23.25 -9.37
N THR A 213 -6.56 -22.19 -10.13
CA THR A 213 -7.91 -21.69 -10.41
C THR A 213 -8.54 -22.28 -11.68
N GLY A 214 -7.86 -23.27 -12.30
CA GLY A 214 -8.34 -23.87 -13.55
C GLY A 214 -8.45 -22.89 -14.71
N GLY A 215 -7.65 -21.81 -14.71
CA GLY A 215 -7.67 -20.75 -15.71
C GLY A 215 -8.74 -19.67 -15.46
N ALA A 216 -9.49 -19.75 -14.35
CA ALA A 216 -10.50 -18.74 -14.02
C ALA A 216 -9.87 -17.39 -13.63
N VAL A 217 -8.67 -17.41 -13.05
CA VAL A 217 -7.88 -16.22 -12.73
C VAL A 217 -6.63 -16.22 -13.60
N PRO A 218 -6.47 -15.24 -14.50
CA PRO A 218 -5.29 -15.15 -15.36
C PRO A 218 -4.00 -14.94 -14.56
N TYR A 219 -2.88 -15.50 -15.04
CA TYR A 219 -1.58 -15.42 -14.37
C TYR A 219 -1.13 -14.00 -14.03
N TYR A 220 -1.43 -13.02 -14.88
CA TYR A 220 -1.05 -11.62 -14.67
C TYR A 220 -1.78 -10.92 -13.51
N PHE A 221 -2.74 -11.58 -12.86
CA PHE A 221 -3.33 -11.13 -11.59
C PHE A 221 -2.41 -11.41 -10.40
N GLY A 222 -1.42 -12.29 -10.57
CA GLY A 222 -0.44 -12.64 -9.53
C GLY A 222 0.65 -11.59 -9.29
N PHE A 223 0.76 -10.57 -10.14
CA PHE A 223 1.82 -9.57 -10.02
C PHE A 223 1.42 -8.19 -10.52
N HIS A 224 2.25 -7.20 -10.17
CA HIS A 224 2.18 -5.83 -10.66
C HIS A 224 3.59 -5.27 -10.74
N LYS A 225 3.97 -4.73 -11.89
CA LYS A 225 5.25 -4.07 -12.15
C LYS A 225 4.95 -2.73 -12.79
N ASP A 226 5.48 -1.63 -12.26
CA ASP A 226 5.24 -0.29 -12.80
C ASP A 226 6.56 0.48 -12.94
N ILE A 227 6.70 1.13 -14.09
CA ILE A 227 7.70 2.17 -14.33
C ILE A 227 6.95 3.49 -14.42
N THR A 228 7.22 4.40 -13.50
CA THR A 228 6.60 5.72 -13.46
C THR A 228 7.62 6.81 -13.79
N LEU A 229 7.27 7.73 -14.69
CA LEU A 229 7.96 8.99 -14.88
C LEU A 229 7.02 10.13 -14.57
N GLY A 230 7.51 11.16 -13.87
CA GLY A 230 6.71 12.30 -13.46
C GLY A 230 7.45 13.63 -13.51
N VAL A 231 6.66 14.68 -13.60
CA VAL A 231 7.11 16.07 -13.56
C VAL A 231 6.23 16.82 -12.57
N ASN A 232 6.85 17.54 -11.63
CA ASN A 232 6.20 18.54 -10.78
C ASN A 232 6.73 19.91 -11.14
N TYR A 233 5.82 20.85 -11.38
CA TYR A 233 6.16 22.25 -11.69
C TYR A 233 5.38 23.20 -10.79
N ASP A 234 6.10 23.94 -9.97
CA ASP A 234 5.54 25.01 -9.13
C ASP A 234 5.40 26.28 -9.97
N ILE A 235 4.17 26.55 -10.45
CA ILE A 235 3.85 27.66 -11.33
C ILE A 235 3.98 28.99 -10.58
N THR A 236 3.50 29.00 -9.33
CA THR A 236 3.67 30.10 -8.37
C THR A 236 3.96 29.52 -6.99
N SER A 237 4.18 30.36 -5.97
CA SER A 237 4.31 29.93 -4.57
C SER A 237 3.09 29.18 -4.04
N ASN A 238 1.92 29.35 -4.66
CA ASN A 238 0.64 28.82 -4.21
C ASN A 238 -0.05 27.90 -5.21
N PHE A 239 0.55 27.68 -6.36
CA PHE A 239 -0.04 26.87 -7.44
C PHE A 239 0.98 25.94 -8.06
N SER A 240 0.70 24.65 -8.07
CA SER A 240 1.54 23.64 -8.69
C SER A 240 0.75 22.72 -9.62
N ALA A 241 1.44 22.21 -10.65
CA ALA A 241 0.94 21.20 -11.57
C ALA A 241 1.85 19.97 -11.50
N ARG A 242 1.26 18.80 -11.50
CA ARG A 242 1.98 17.52 -11.58
C ARG A 242 1.40 16.67 -12.69
N ILE A 243 2.25 15.92 -13.35
CA ILE A 243 1.87 14.92 -14.34
C ILE A 243 2.73 13.69 -14.15
N GLU A 244 2.11 12.51 -14.22
CA GLU A 244 2.78 11.22 -14.16
C GLU A 244 2.30 10.33 -15.29
N TYR A 245 3.20 9.50 -15.79
CA TYR A 245 2.91 8.47 -16.75
C TYR A 245 3.44 7.13 -16.26
N HIS A 246 2.60 6.12 -16.36
CA HIS A 246 2.83 4.77 -15.83
C HIS A 246 2.80 3.75 -16.94
N TRP A 247 3.83 2.90 -17.02
CA TRP A 247 3.87 1.68 -17.84
C TRP A 247 3.75 0.50 -16.90
N VAL A 248 2.62 -0.18 -16.97
CA VAL A 248 2.29 -1.25 -16.04
C VAL A 248 2.18 -2.58 -16.74
N ASN A 249 2.81 -3.60 -16.14
CA ASN A 249 2.68 -5.00 -16.49
C ASN A 249 2.12 -5.78 -15.30
N GLY A 250 1.03 -6.50 -15.51
CA GLY A 250 0.27 -7.19 -14.47
C GLY A 250 -0.84 -6.35 -13.85
N THR A 251 -1.81 -7.03 -13.23
CA THR A 251 -3.02 -6.41 -12.68
C THR A 251 -3.22 -6.70 -11.18
N GLY A 252 -2.22 -7.28 -10.51
CA GLY A 252 -2.29 -7.66 -9.10
C GLY A 252 -2.60 -6.51 -8.11
N ARG A 253 -2.46 -5.26 -8.55
CA ARG A 253 -2.79 -4.05 -7.77
C ARG A 253 -3.84 -3.15 -8.43
N LEU A 254 -4.55 -3.63 -9.46
CA LEU A 254 -5.72 -2.92 -9.95
C LEU A 254 -6.86 -3.03 -8.93
N THR A 255 -7.34 -1.88 -8.49
CA THR A 255 -8.48 -1.82 -7.59
C THR A 255 -9.77 -2.03 -8.36
N PRO A 256 -10.84 -2.58 -7.74
CA PRO A 256 -12.17 -2.65 -8.34
C PRO A 256 -12.73 -1.28 -8.73
N VAL A 257 -12.26 -0.19 -8.11
CA VAL A 257 -12.67 1.18 -8.44
C VAL A 257 -12.16 1.59 -9.83
N VAL A 258 -10.95 1.15 -10.20
CA VAL A 258 -10.35 1.45 -11.53
C VAL A 258 -10.86 0.48 -12.58
N VAL A 259 -11.03 -0.78 -12.20
CA VAL A 259 -11.56 -1.84 -13.07
C VAL A 259 -12.68 -2.56 -12.33
N PRO A 260 -13.93 -2.12 -12.49
CA PRO A 260 -15.07 -2.69 -11.77
C PRO A 260 -15.27 -4.19 -11.96
N ASN A 261 -14.72 -4.73 -13.03
CA ASN A 261 -14.77 -6.16 -13.30
C ASN A 261 -13.38 -6.66 -13.75
N LYS A 262 -12.61 -7.22 -12.84
CA LYS A 262 -11.27 -7.78 -13.10
C LYS A 262 -11.29 -8.87 -14.17
N PHE A 263 -12.39 -9.61 -14.30
CA PHE A 263 -12.54 -10.71 -15.27
C PHE A 263 -12.75 -10.22 -16.70
N ILE A 264 -13.09 -8.94 -16.90
CA ILE A 264 -13.23 -8.34 -18.24
C ILE A 264 -11.91 -7.69 -18.70
N ASN A 265 -10.98 -7.40 -17.80
CA ASN A 265 -9.67 -6.87 -18.18
C ASN A 265 -8.78 -8.00 -18.72
N ASN A 266 -8.72 -8.11 -20.03
CA ASN A 266 -7.91 -9.11 -20.74
C ASN A 266 -6.50 -8.62 -21.11
N SER A 267 -6.04 -7.51 -20.52
CA SER A 267 -4.74 -6.93 -20.84
C SER A 267 -3.77 -7.07 -19.66
N GLU A 268 -2.68 -7.80 -19.90
CA GLU A 268 -1.53 -7.85 -18.99
C GLU A 268 -0.82 -6.50 -18.91
N ASP A 269 -0.65 -5.86 -20.08
CA ASP A 269 0.04 -4.57 -20.21
C ASP A 269 -0.98 -3.44 -20.36
N TRP A 270 -0.79 -2.38 -19.58
CA TRP A 270 -1.62 -1.19 -19.64
C TRP A 270 -0.82 0.08 -19.26
N GLN A 271 -1.40 1.22 -19.56
CA GLN A 271 -0.76 2.51 -19.34
C GLN A 271 -1.74 3.48 -18.69
N MET A 272 -1.22 4.40 -17.90
CA MET A 272 -2.04 5.39 -17.21
C MET A 272 -1.36 6.75 -17.18
N TRP A 273 -2.16 7.80 -17.36
CA TRP A 273 -1.80 9.18 -17.10
C TRP A 273 -2.46 9.65 -15.80
N ALA A 274 -1.70 10.33 -14.95
CA ALA A 274 -2.24 11.04 -13.80
C ALA A 274 -1.86 12.52 -13.89
N VAL A 275 -2.84 13.40 -13.70
CA VAL A 275 -2.64 14.85 -13.70
C VAL A 275 -3.24 15.42 -12.43
N GLN A 276 -2.51 16.29 -11.75
CA GLN A 276 -2.96 16.96 -10.54
C GLN A 276 -2.62 18.45 -10.61
N LEU A 277 -3.61 19.27 -10.35
CA LEU A 277 -3.45 20.72 -10.14
C LEU A 277 -3.77 21.01 -8.68
N MET A 278 -2.91 21.76 -8.01
CA MET A 278 -3.07 22.11 -6.60
C MET A 278 -2.90 23.59 -6.41
N TYR A 279 -3.88 24.18 -5.71
CA TYR A 279 -3.85 25.55 -5.28
C TYR A 279 -4.09 25.64 -3.77
N TRP A 280 -3.29 26.43 -3.08
CA TRP A 280 -3.45 26.68 -1.65
C TRP A 280 -3.41 28.18 -1.36
N PHE A 281 -4.20 28.61 -0.39
CA PHE A 281 -4.40 30.00 0.01
C PHE A 281 -4.14 30.18 1.52
#